data_5e1a9cf2b4e3b9f0197d1457740441f7
#
_entry.id   5e1a9cf2b4e3b9f0197d1457740441f7
#
_cell.length_a   1.000
_cell.length_b   1.000
_cell.length_c   1.000
_cell.angle_alpha   90.00
_cell.angle_beta   90.00
_cell.angle_gamma   90.00
#
_symmetry.space_group_name_H-M   'P 1'
#
loop_
_entity.id
_entity.type
_entity.pdbx_description
1 polymer ?
#
loop_
_entity_poly.entity_id
_entity_poly.type
_entity_poly.pdbx_seq_one_letter_code
_entity_poly.pdbx_strand_id
1 'polypeptide(L)'
;MGNPKSIAIVGAGVAGITTAYFLGKKGYKVRLHDPNGVAEECSYANGGQLSVCNAEVWNTYSNIAKGIKWLTQPDAPLAFRPDVWSWSKIKWVAGFIGATLTNSYDRNTRKTIEYSLRSRRLMKKLMKDTGIDFHHNDCGILHIYKNQKSWDKARKTLDRFKDTKWGRVEAKGNLAKKYNIYSKDIVGATFTKGDSVGDIHTFCRHLSYYMEDNFDYKVYCNKIVINKEVKYLSGKRDHARTLQELKEQYDEVIICAGAYTSVLLPSLNIYPIKGYSITFKGAEAEDAPFTSILDDDAKIVASPFNNLTFRVAGTAELADWNHDIREDRIKPLVDWVHDNTFMDAEKYTRWACLRPMTPNMLPIISKVQGMWVNSGAGHLGWTMGMALAEKITKDI
;
A
#
# COMPACT_ATOMS: atom_id res chain seq x y z
N MET A 1 -6.12 -39.08 9.77
CA MET A 1 -6.11 -37.72 9.17
C MET A 1 -4.78 -37.57 8.45
N GLY A 2 -4.78 -37.22 7.15
CA GLY A 2 -3.53 -37.01 6.38
C GLY A 2 -2.68 -35.90 7.01
N ASN A 3 -1.35 -35.91 6.81
CA ASN A 3 -0.48 -34.83 7.25
C ASN A 3 -0.97 -33.49 6.64
N PRO A 4 -1.09 -32.41 7.43
CA PRO A 4 -1.51 -31.12 6.88
C PRO A 4 -0.51 -30.63 5.84
N LYS A 5 -1.00 -30.09 4.72
CA LYS A 5 -0.15 -29.52 3.66
C LYS A 5 0.82 -28.48 4.23
N SER A 6 2.04 -28.50 3.75
CA SER A 6 3.11 -27.56 4.07
C SER A 6 3.21 -26.48 2.98
N ILE A 7 3.18 -25.22 3.39
CA ILE A 7 3.14 -24.09 2.43
C ILE A 7 4.27 -23.10 2.74
N ALA A 8 5.09 -22.81 1.72
CA ALA A 8 6.06 -21.73 1.79
C ALA A 8 5.46 -20.44 1.25
N ILE A 9 5.65 -19.33 1.97
CA ILE A 9 5.32 -17.97 1.51
C ILE A 9 6.60 -17.16 1.40
N VAL A 10 6.84 -16.56 0.25
CA VAL A 10 7.99 -15.68 0.02
C VAL A 10 7.55 -14.23 0.13
N GLY A 11 8.05 -13.54 1.16
CA GLY A 11 7.69 -12.16 1.51
C GLY A 11 6.77 -12.09 2.74
N ALA A 12 7.21 -11.33 3.76
CA ALA A 12 6.52 -11.14 5.04
C ALA A 12 5.87 -9.75 5.18
N GLY A 13 5.58 -9.07 4.08
CA GLY A 13 4.72 -7.88 4.04
C GLY A 13 3.25 -8.23 4.27
N VAL A 14 2.36 -7.25 4.21
CA VAL A 14 0.92 -7.43 4.45
C VAL A 14 0.31 -8.55 3.60
N ALA A 15 0.71 -8.71 2.34
CA ALA A 15 0.21 -9.78 1.48
C ALA A 15 0.58 -11.18 2.01
N GLY A 16 1.83 -11.37 2.44
CA GLY A 16 2.30 -12.64 3.01
C GLY A 16 1.67 -12.95 4.35
N ILE A 17 1.65 -11.98 5.26
CA ILE A 17 1.10 -12.11 6.62
C ILE A 17 -0.40 -12.42 6.58
N THR A 18 -1.19 -11.70 5.78
CA THR A 18 -2.63 -11.97 5.66
C THR A 18 -2.91 -13.32 4.98
N THR A 19 -2.09 -13.71 4.00
CA THR A 19 -2.19 -15.04 3.36
C THR A 19 -1.87 -16.15 4.36
N ALA A 20 -0.81 -15.99 5.17
CA ALA A 20 -0.44 -16.92 6.24
C ALA A 20 -1.58 -17.12 7.26
N TYR A 21 -2.24 -16.02 7.65
CA TYR A 21 -3.37 -16.08 8.58
C TYR A 21 -4.53 -16.96 8.04
N PHE A 22 -4.93 -16.77 6.80
CA PHE A 22 -6.02 -17.58 6.22
C PHE A 22 -5.63 -19.06 6.05
N LEU A 23 -4.36 -19.34 5.72
CA LEU A 23 -3.86 -20.70 5.62
C LEU A 23 -3.76 -21.38 7.00
N GLY A 24 -3.24 -20.66 8.01
CA GLY A 24 -3.20 -21.14 9.38
C GLY A 24 -4.60 -21.49 9.92
N LYS A 25 -5.60 -20.66 9.64
CA LYS A 25 -7.02 -20.96 9.96
C LYS A 25 -7.55 -22.23 9.30
N LYS A 26 -6.99 -22.67 8.18
CA LYS A 26 -7.32 -23.94 7.52
C LYS A 26 -6.51 -25.13 8.07
N GLY A 27 -5.59 -24.89 9.02
CA GLY A 27 -4.74 -25.92 9.63
C GLY A 27 -3.51 -26.30 8.79
N TYR A 28 -3.12 -25.49 7.81
CA TYR A 28 -1.90 -25.72 7.02
C TYR A 28 -0.64 -25.39 7.86
N LYS A 29 0.47 -26.08 7.56
CA LYS A 29 1.79 -25.72 8.05
C LYS A 29 2.36 -24.58 7.21
N VAL A 30 2.53 -23.39 7.78
CA VAL A 30 2.96 -22.21 7.05
C VAL A 30 4.37 -21.79 7.42
N ARG A 31 5.22 -21.58 6.42
CA ARG A 31 6.60 -21.13 6.57
C ARG A 31 6.82 -19.90 5.73
N LEU A 32 7.05 -18.77 6.40
CA LEU A 32 7.30 -17.48 5.78
C LEU A 32 8.81 -17.27 5.60
N HIS A 33 9.20 -16.76 4.44
CA HIS A 33 10.59 -16.48 4.09
C HIS A 33 10.74 -15.03 3.67
N ASP A 34 11.46 -14.21 4.47
CA ASP A 34 11.75 -12.80 4.18
C ASP A 34 13.13 -12.42 4.74
N PRO A 35 14.03 -11.80 3.97
CA PRO A 35 15.39 -11.48 4.44
C PRO A 35 15.41 -10.47 5.58
N ASN A 36 14.43 -9.59 5.65
CA ASN A 36 14.38 -8.48 6.60
C ASN A 36 13.43 -8.73 7.78
N GLY A 37 12.63 -9.82 7.72
CA GLY A 37 11.61 -10.12 8.72
C GLY A 37 10.24 -9.52 8.39
N VAL A 38 9.39 -9.38 9.40
CA VAL A 38 7.98 -9.03 9.23
C VAL A 38 7.80 -7.54 8.98
N ALA A 39 7.27 -7.20 7.79
CA ALA A 39 6.79 -5.86 7.42
C ALA A 39 7.86 -4.76 7.29
N GLU A 40 9.10 -5.10 7.00
CA GLU A 40 10.24 -4.17 6.97
C GLU A 40 10.40 -3.39 5.65
N GLU A 41 9.54 -3.65 4.64
CA GLU A 41 9.53 -2.95 3.34
C GLU A 41 8.29 -2.04 3.21
N CYS A 42 7.53 -2.09 2.12
CA CYS A 42 6.35 -1.24 1.89
C CYS A 42 5.27 -1.31 2.99
N SER A 43 5.33 -2.31 3.84
CA SER A 43 4.45 -2.46 5.00
C SER A 43 5.01 -1.82 6.27
N TYR A 44 6.14 -1.13 6.22
CA TYR A 44 6.74 -0.47 7.39
C TYR A 44 6.10 0.89 7.66
N ALA A 45 6.06 1.79 6.68
CA ALA A 45 5.64 3.17 6.90
C ALA A 45 4.81 3.73 5.72
N ASN A 46 3.77 3.01 5.31
CA ASN A 46 2.81 3.50 4.32
C ASN A 46 1.84 4.53 4.93
N GLY A 47 0.99 5.15 4.09
CA GLY A 47 0.04 6.18 4.53
C GLY A 47 -1.07 5.71 5.48
N GLY A 48 -1.18 4.44 5.81
CA GLY A 48 -2.08 3.86 6.82
C GLY A 48 -3.56 3.86 6.49
N GLN A 49 -4.00 4.46 5.39
CA GLN A 49 -5.43 4.53 5.04
C GLN A 49 -6.00 3.17 4.60
N LEU A 50 -7.13 2.82 5.17
CA LEU A 50 -8.02 1.74 4.75
C LEU A 50 -9.21 2.38 4.01
N SER A 51 -8.96 2.84 2.79
CA SER A 51 -9.88 3.68 2.03
C SER A 51 -10.53 2.95 0.87
N VAL A 52 -11.83 2.66 0.99
CA VAL A 52 -12.65 2.16 -0.12
C VAL A 52 -12.91 3.27 -1.15
N CYS A 53 -13.09 4.50 -0.69
CA CYS A 53 -13.41 5.63 -1.56
C CYS A 53 -12.21 6.17 -2.35
N ASN A 54 -11.00 5.68 -2.08
CA ASN A 54 -9.80 6.00 -2.86
C ASN A 54 -9.24 4.76 -3.59
N ALA A 55 -10.10 3.79 -3.88
CA ALA A 55 -9.72 2.54 -4.54
C ALA A 55 -9.80 2.61 -6.08
N GLU A 56 -9.86 3.80 -6.66
CA GLU A 56 -9.86 3.99 -8.11
C GLU A 56 -8.47 3.68 -8.72
N VAL A 57 -8.47 3.07 -9.90
CA VAL A 57 -7.23 2.90 -10.68
C VAL A 57 -6.84 4.21 -11.36
N TRP A 58 -5.56 4.35 -11.73
CA TRP A 58 -5.04 5.61 -12.29
C TRP A 58 -4.98 5.64 -13.82
N ASN A 59 -5.43 4.59 -14.49
CA ASN A 59 -5.40 4.45 -15.95
C ASN A 59 -6.43 5.35 -16.63
N THR A 60 -6.15 6.67 -16.68
CA THR A 60 -6.98 7.68 -17.36
C THR A 60 -6.14 8.58 -18.25
N TYR A 61 -6.72 9.07 -19.34
CA TYR A 61 -6.07 10.05 -20.24
C TYR A 61 -5.61 11.30 -19.48
N SER A 62 -6.42 11.77 -18.53
CA SER A 62 -6.09 12.91 -17.68
C SER A 62 -4.81 12.67 -16.85
N ASN A 63 -4.61 11.46 -16.33
CA ASN A 63 -3.42 11.14 -15.56
C ASN A 63 -2.19 10.99 -16.45
N ILE A 64 -2.33 10.47 -17.67
CA ILE A 64 -1.22 10.49 -18.66
C ILE A 64 -0.80 11.92 -18.97
N ALA A 65 -1.76 12.81 -19.29
CA ALA A 65 -1.47 14.22 -19.57
C ALA A 65 -0.82 14.94 -18.39
N LYS A 66 -1.29 14.69 -17.16
CA LYS A 66 -0.65 15.18 -15.93
C LYS A 66 0.76 14.63 -15.77
N GLY A 67 0.96 13.33 -15.97
CA GLY A 67 2.27 12.69 -15.90
C GLY A 67 3.28 13.35 -16.86
N ILE A 68 2.89 13.62 -18.11
CA ILE A 68 3.75 14.33 -19.07
C ILE A 68 4.09 15.75 -18.57
N LYS A 69 3.08 16.49 -18.06
CA LYS A 69 3.32 17.83 -17.50
C LYS A 69 4.29 17.80 -16.31
N TRP A 70 4.21 16.79 -15.47
CA TRP A 70 5.03 16.63 -14.27
C TRP A 70 6.50 16.27 -14.59
N LEU A 71 6.82 15.80 -15.80
CA LEU A 71 8.21 15.53 -16.21
C LEU A 71 9.12 16.76 -16.11
N THR A 72 8.55 17.95 -16.24
CA THR A 72 9.28 19.24 -16.23
C THR A 72 9.14 20.01 -14.92
N GLN A 73 8.46 19.47 -13.92
CA GLN A 73 8.19 20.13 -12.65
C GLN A 73 8.94 19.43 -11.50
N PRO A 74 9.94 20.07 -10.87
CA PRO A 74 10.72 19.45 -9.78
C PRO A 74 9.88 18.99 -8.58
N ASP A 75 8.87 19.79 -8.19
CA ASP A 75 8.03 19.56 -7.02
C ASP A 75 6.75 18.78 -7.33
N ALA A 76 6.66 18.18 -8.51
CA ALA A 76 5.48 17.42 -8.91
C ALA A 76 5.25 16.20 -7.99
N PRO A 77 3.98 15.81 -7.76
CA PRO A 77 3.65 14.59 -7.01
C PRO A 77 4.29 13.31 -7.56
N LEU A 78 4.54 13.27 -8.87
CA LEU A 78 5.25 12.18 -9.54
C LEU A 78 6.53 12.73 -10.19
N ALA A 79 7.69 12.20 -9.78
CA ALA A 79 8.97 12.47 -10.41
C ALA A 79 9.37 11.31 -11.34
N PHE A 80 10.00 11.70 -12.43
CA PHE A 80 10.61 10.78 -13.37
C PHE A 80 12.13 10.98 -13.36
N ARG A 81 12.88 9.89 -13.22
CA ARG A 81 14.34 9.90 -13.28
C ARG A 81 14.79 9.56 -14.72
N PRO A 82 15.12 10.56 -15.55
CA PRO A 82 15.54 10.31 -16.93
C PRO A 82 16.93 9.65 -17.01
N ASP A 83 17.76 9.82 -15.98
CA ASP A 83 19.07 9.20 -15.83
C ASP A 83 19.01 7.69 -15.54
N VAL A 84 17.84 7.18 -15.14
CA VAL A 84 17.63 5.76 -14.85
C VAL A 84 16.72 5.16 -15.91
N TRP A 85 17.29 4.67 -17.00
CA TRP A 85 16.58 3.94 -18.04
C TRP A 85 16.70 2.43 -17.83
N SER A 86 15.57 1.75 -17.77
CA SER A 86 15.53 0.30 -17.72
C SER A 86 14.44 -0.23 -18.66
N TRP A 87 14.65 -1.46 -19.14
CA TRP A 87 13.65 -2.15 -19.94
C TRP A 87 12.34 -2.37 -19.15
N SER A 88 12.44 -2.63 -17.86
CA SER A 88 11.27 -2.78 -16.97
C SER A 88 10.42 -1.52 -16.90
N LYS A 89 11.06 -0.33 -16.82
CA LYS A 89 10.37 0.97 -16.85
C LYS A 89 9.62 1.17 -18.16
N ILE A 90 10.29 0.96 -19.30
CA ILE A 90 9.69 1.10 -20.63
C ILE A 90 8.50 0.15 -20.78
N LYS A 91 8.67 -1.13 -20.44
CA LYS A 91 7.62 -2.15 -20.49
C LYS A 91 6.43 -1.78 -19.61
N TRP A 92 6.68 -1.25 -18.40
CA TRP A 92 5.62 -0.84 -17.49
C TRP A 92 4.86 0.38 -18.00
N VAL A 93 5.56 1.43 -18.46
CA VAL A 93 4.94 2.65 -19.03
C VAL A 93 4.10 2.32 -20.27
N ALA A 94 4.64 1.53 -21.19
CA ALA A 94 3.91 1.08 -22.37
C ALA A 94 2.64 0.29 -21.99
N GLY A 95 2.75 -0.61 -20.99
CA GLY A 95 1.61 -1.35 -20.45
C GLY A 95 0.57 -0.45 -19.78
N PHE A 96 1.00 0.59 -19.05
CA PHE A 96 0.10 1.56 -18.43
C PHE A 96 -0.69 2.37 -19.47
N ILE A 97 -0.01 2.84 -20.52
CA ILE A 97 -0.65 3.51 -21.66
C ILE A 97 -1.62 2.55 -22.36
N GLY A 98 -1.18 1.31 -22.65
CA GLY A 98 -2.04 0.28 -23.25
C GLY A 98 -3.30 0.01 -22.43
N ALA A 99 -3.18 -0.14 -21.12
CA ALA A 99 -4.32 -0.31 -20.22
C ALA A 99 -5.28 0.89 -20.23
N THR A 100 -4.77 2.11 -20.41
CA THR A 100 -5.60 3.32 -20.57
C THR A 100 -6.36 3.31 -21.90
N LEU A 101 -5.68 2.96 -23.01
CA LEU A 101 -6.28 2.89 -24.34
C LEU A 101 -7.38 1.83 -24.47
N THR A 102 -7.34 0.78 -23.67
CA THR A 102 -8.39 -0.28 -23.66
C THR A 102 -9.64 0.09 -22.87
N ASN A 103 -9.76 1.33 -22.39
CA ASN A 103 -10.89 1.82 -21.58
C ASN A 103 -11.24 0.92 -20.39
N SER A 104 -10.21 0.30 -19.79
CA SER A 104 -10.38 -0.66 -18.70
C SER A 104 -10.65 0.00 -17.33
N TYR A 105 -10.64 1.32 -17.24
CA TYR A 105 -10.76 2.11 -16.00
C TYR A 105 -11.95 1.70 -15.14
N ASP A 106 -13.17 1.74 -15.68
CA ASP A 106 -14.39 1.45 -14.89
C ASP A 106 -14.42 0.01 -14.42
N ARG A 107 -14.04 -0.94 -15.28
CA ARG A 107 -13.97 -2.37 -14.93
C ARG A 107 -12.95 -2.62 -13.83
N ASN A 108 -11.75 -2.04 -13.95
CA ASN A 108 -10.67 -2.26 -12.99
C ASN A 108 -10.97 -1.55 -11.66
N THR A 109 -11.50 -0.33 -11.69
CA THR A 109 -11.96 0.40 -10.50
C THR A 109 -13.06 -0.37 -9.77
N ARG A 110 -14.01 -0.96 -10.48
CA ARG A 110 -15.05 -1.77 -9.86
C ARG A 110 -14.46 -2.97 -9.10
N LYS A 111 -13.49 -3.66 -9.70
CA LYS A 111 -12.77 -4.79 -9.05
C LYS A 111 -12.01 -4.36 -7.79
N THR A 112 -11.28 -3.25 -7.84
CA THR A 112 -10.53 -2.77 -6.68
C THR A 112 -11.46 -2.34 -5.54
N ILE A 113 -12.59 -1.73 -5.86
CA ILE A 113 -13.64 -1.39 -4.89
C ILE A 113 -14.24 -2.66 -4.26
N GLU A 114 -14.56 -3.68 -5.05
CA GLU A 114 -15.07 -4.96 -4.55
C GLU A 114 -14.10 -5.63 -3.58
N TYR A 115 -12.81 -5.70 -3.93
CA TYR A 115 -11.76 -6.21 -3.03
C TYR A 115 -11.65 -5.36 -1.75
N SER A 116 -11.68 -4.04 -1.88
CA SER A 116 -11.59 -3.12 -0.74
C SER A 116 -12.76 -3.29 0.24
N LEU A 117 -13.99 -3.39 -0.27
CA LEU A 117 -15.19 -3.66 0.54
C LEU A 117 -15.14 -5.03 1.22
N ARG A 118 -14.67 -6.05 0.51
CA ARG A 118 -14.49 -7.38 1.09
C ARG A 118 -13.42 -7.38 2.16
N SER A 119 -12.29 -6.73 1.89
CA SER A 119 -11.17 -6.59 2.82
C SER A 119 -11.60 -5.91 4.12
N ARG A 120 -12.34 -4.81 4.04
CA ARG A 120 -12.88 -4.10 5.22
C ARG A 120 -13.74 -5.01 6.11
N ARG A 121 -14.61 -5.83 5.51
CA ARG A 121 -15.42 -6.79 6.28
C ARG A 121 -14.57 -7.86 6.96
N LEU A 122 -13.56 -8.37 6.24
CA LEU A 122 -12.64 -9.38 6.76
C LEU A 122 -11.74 -8.80 7.85
N MET A 123 -11.29 -7.55 7.71
CA MET A 123 -10.51 -6.86 8.74
C MET A 123 -11.29 -6.71 10.04
N LYS A 124 -12.55 -6.25 9.98
CA LYS A 124 -13.42 -6.16 11.17
C LYS A 124 -13.65 -7.52 11.83
N LYS A 125 -13.78 -8.58 11.03
CA LYS A 125 -13.85 -9.95 11.56
C LYS A 125 -12.56 -10.39 12.21
N LEU A 126 -11.40 -10.15 11.57
CA LEU A 126 -10.08 -10.48 12.13
C LEU A 126 -9.88 -9.78 13.48
N MET A 127 -10.13 -8.48 13.56
CA MET A 127 -10.01 -7.72 14.82
C MET A 127 -10.84 -8.35 15.94
N LYS A 128 -12.08 -8.76 15.65
CA LYS A 128 -12.95 -9.44 16.61
C LYS A 128 -12.42 -10.83 17.00
N ASP A 129 -11.92 -11.60 16.02
CA ASP A 129 -11.47 -12.97 16.23
C ASP A 129 -10.13 -13.04 17.00
N THR A 130 -9.25 -12.05 16.82
CA THR A 130 -7.86 -12.08 17.34
C THR A 130 -7.60 -11.10 18.47
N GLY A 131 -8.37 -10.03 18.58
CA GLY A 131 -8.14 -8.97 19.56
C GLY A 131 -6.87 -8.14 19.32
N ILE A 132 -6.17 -8.29 18.18
CA ILE A 132 -4.95 -7.52 17.91
C ILE A 132 -5.23 -6.03 17.82
N ASP A 133 -4.39 -5.24 18.48
CA ASP A 133 -4.36 -3.79 18.33
C ASP A 133 -3.28 -3.38 17.31
N PHE A 134 -3.62 -2.51 16.38
CA PHE A 134 -2.72 -1.90 15.40
C PHE A 134 -3.01 -0.41 15.20
N HIS A 135 -3.45 0.21 16.27
CA HIS A 135 -3.84 1.63 16.28
C HIS A 135 -4.92 1.94 15.23
N HIS A 136 -5.86 1.01 15.07
CA HIS A 136 -7.00 1.20 14.17
C HIS A 136 -7.89 2.34 14.70
N ASN A 137 -8.20 3.28 13.79
CA ASN A 137 -9.04 4.42 14.11
C ASN A 137 -10.11 4.60 13.02
N ASP A 138 -11.38 4.47 13.39
CA ASP A 138 -12.55 4.73 12.53
C ASP A 138 -12.81 6.26 12.39
N CYS A 139 -11.75 7.07 12.29
CA CYS A 139 -11.83 8.53 12.21
C CYS A 139 -12.40 9.07 10.90
N GLY A 140 -12.64 8.22 9.92
CA GLY A 140 -12.99 8.63 8.57
C GLY A 140 -11.82 9.20 7.77
N ILE A 141 -12.08 9.61 6.53
CA ILE A 141 -11.09 10.28 5.67
C ILE A 141 -11.68 11.57 5.11
N LEU A 142 -10.97 12.67 5.34
CA LEU A 142 -11.28 13.99 4.76
C LEU A 142 -10.45 14.19 3.50
N HIS A 143 -11.11 14.33 2.35
CA HIS A 143 -10.47 14.74 1.11
C HIS A 143 -10.56 16.25 1.00
N ILE A 144 -9.43 16.93 0.83
CA ILE A 144 -9.35 18.38 0.65
C ILE A 144 -8.97 18.73 -0.78
N TYR A 145 -9.51 19.83 -1.28
CA TYR A 145 -9.30 20.36 -2.62
C TYR A 145 -8.88 21.81 -2.51
N LYS A 146 -7.75 22.16 -3.09
CA LYS A 146 -7.18 23.51 -3.13
C LYS A 146 -7.36 24.17 -4.50
N ASN A 147 -7.77 23.41 -5.50
CA ASN A 147 -8.03 23.88 -6.85
C ASN A 147 -9.51 23.76 -7.19
N GLN A 148 -10.12 24.86 -7.69
CA GLN A 148 -11.54 24.92 -8.02
C GLN A 148 -11.96 23.85 -9.05
N LYS A 149 -11.12 23.58 -10.07
CA LYS A 149 -11.42 22.55 -11.09
C LYS A 149 -11.46 21.14 -10.49
N SER A 150 -10.54 20.85 -9.55
CA SER A 150 -10.51 19.56 -8.82
C SER A 150 -11.76 19.44 -7.95
N TRP A 151 -12.15 20.50 -7.26
CA TRP A 151 -13.35 20.54 -6.44
C TRP A 151 -14.64 20.34 -7.28
N ASP A 152 -14.80 21.05 -8.36
CA ASP A 152 -15.97 20.92 -9.25
C ASP A 152 -16.09 19.51 -9.83
N LYS A 153 -14.96 18.88 -10.14
CA LYS A 153 -14.93 17.48 -10.56
C LYS A 153 -15.36 16.54 -9.43
N ALA A 154 -14.84 16.75 -8.22
CA ALA A 154 -15.19 15.94 -7.05
C ALA A 154 -16.68 16.04 -6.72
N ARG A 155 -17.26 17.24 -6.73
CA ARG A 155 -18.70 17.45 -6.51
C ARG A 155 -19.58 16.67 -7.48
N LYS A 156 -19.22 16.64 -8.76
CA LYS A 156 -19.95 15.86 -9.80
C LYS A 156 -19.91 14.35 -9.52
N THR A 157 -18.87 13.86 -8.85
CA THR A 157 -18.74 12.45 -8.52
C THR A 157 -19.40 12.08 -7.19
N LEU A 158 -19.72 13.06 -6.33
CA LEU A 158 -20.44 12.81 -5.08
C LEU A 158 -21.79 12.11 -5.30
N ASP A 159 -22.50 12.49 -6.35
CA ASP A 159 -23.80 11.87 -6.69
C ASP A 159 -23.66 10.39 -7.06
N ARG A 160 -22.51 9.97 -7.59
CA ARG A 160 -22.23 8.54 -7.85
C ARG A 160 -22.09 7.72 -6.57
N PHE A 161 -21.80 8.36 -5.43
CA PHE A 161 -21.57 7.71 -4.14
C PHE A 161 -22.69 7.95 -3.12
N LYS A 162 -23.70 8.79 -3.43
CA LYS A 162 -24.81 9.07 -2.51
C LYS A 162 -25.58 7.83 -2.09
N ASP A 163 -25.84 6.91 -3.01
CA ASP A 163 -26.57 5.68 -2.79
C ASP A 163 -25.69 4.50 -2.38
N THR A 164 -24.37 4.73 -2.28
CA THR A 164 -23.47 3.69 -1.83
C THR A 164 -23.36 3.75 -0.30
N LYS A 165 -23.30 2.59 0.35
CA LYS A 165 -23.07 2.42 1.80
C LYS A 165 -21.73 3.03 2.28
N TRP A 166 -21.04 3.81 1.44
CA TRP A 166 -19.67 4.32 1.70
C TRP A 166 -19.68 5.68 2.36
N GLY A 167 -20.80 6.41 2.26
CA GLY A 167 -21.02 7.60 3.06
C GLY A 167 -20.12 8.79 2.74
N ARG A 168 -19.63 8.92 1.47
CA ARG A 168 -18.89 10.13 1.07
C ARG A 168 -19.85 11.30 0.90
N VAL A 169 -19.63 12.36 1.66
CA VAL A 169 -20.46 13.57 1.66
C VAL A 169 -19.60 14.82 1.55
N GLU A 170 -20.20 15.93 1.12
CA GLU A 170 -19.52 17.22 1.19
C GLU A 170 -19.29 17.60 2.67
N ALA A 171 -18.06 17.93 3.03
CA ALA A 171 -17.72 18.40 4.36
C ALA A 171 -17.99 19.90 4.45
N LYS A 172 -18.88 20.29 5.36
CA LYS A 172 -19.32 21.68 5.57
C LYS A 172 -18.92 22.19 6.93
N GLY A 173 -18.86 23.53 7.05
CA GLY A 173 -18.59 24.24 8.28
C GLY A 173 -17.10 24.50 8.50
N ASN A 174 -16.73 24.84 9.73
CA ASN A 174 -15.34 25.15 10.08
C ASN A 174 -14.51 23.88 10.16
N LEU A 175 -13.72 23.61 9.10
CA LEU A 175 -12.86 22.42 9.02
C LEU A 175 -11.74 22.45 10.05
N ALA A 176 -11.22 23.64 10.39
CA ALA A 176 -10.17 23.79 11.42
C ALA A 176 -10.67 23.29 12.77
N LYS A 177 -11.83 23.75 13.20
CA LYS A 177 -12.43 23.33 14.50
C LYS A 177 -12.83 21.85 14.51
N LYS A 178 -13.31 21.33 13.38
CA LYS A 178 -13.89 19.99 13.32
C LYS A 178 -12.84 18.90 13.15
N TYR A 179 -11.76 19.17 12.41
CA TYR A 179 -10.77 18.17 12.02
C TYR A 179 -9.35 18.51 12.44
N ASN A 180 -9.14 19.61 13.14
CA ASN A 180 -7.82 20.15 13.50
C ASN A 180 -6.90 20.31 12.28
N ILE A 181 -7.44 20.91 11.20
CA ILE A 181 -6.68 21.20 9.98
C ILE A 181 -6.67 22.70 9.74
N TYR A 182 -5.48 23.26 9.56
CA TYR A 182 -5.30 24.67 9.23
C TYR A 182 -4.87 24.78 7.77
N SER A 183 -5.68 25.43 6.94
CA SER A 183 -5.24 25.79 5.58
C SER A 183 -6.14 26.90 5.06
N LYS A 184 -5.52 27.94 4.51
CA LYS A 184 -6.21 29.11 3.94
C LYS A 184 -6.76 28.85 2.53
N ASP A 185 -6.25 27.79 1.85
CA ASP A 185 -6.46 27.60 0.41
C ASP A 185 -7.47 26.49 0.10
N ILE A 186 -8.15 25.91 1.11
CA ILE A 186 -9.16 24.88 0.86
C ILE A 186 -10.41 25.49 0.25
N VAL A 187 -10.67 25.19 -1.02
CA VAL A 187 -11.89 25.61 -1.74
C VAL A 187 -13.06 24.65 -1.55
N GLY A 188 -12.79 23.42 -1.10
CA GLY A 188 -13.82 22.43 -0.80
C GLY A 188 -13.26 21.17 -0.18
N ALA A 189 -14.14 20.41 0.46
CA ALA A 189 -13.76 19.14 1.07
C ALA A 189 -14.90 18.12 1.03
N THR A 190 -14.53 16.83 1.00
CA THR A 190 -15.48 15.72 1.17
C THR A 190 -15.04 14.82 2.30
N PHE A 191 -15.99 14.25 3.02
CA PHE A 191 -15.72 13.35 4.14
C PHE A 191 -16.33 11.97 3.93
N THR A 192 -15.55 10.92 4.17
CA THR A 192 -15.98 9.52 4.08
C THR A 192 -15.92 8.88 5.46
N LYS A 193 -17.05 8.83 6.14
CA LYS A 193 -17.17 8.25 7.49
C LYS A 193 -16.84 6.76 7.55
N GLY A 194 -17.07 6.02 6.49
CA GLY A 194 -16.90 4.57 6.47
C GLY A 194 -15.46 4.09 6.25
N ASP A 195 -14.54 4.98 5.92
CA ASP A 195 -13.11 4.68 5.79
C ASP A 195 -12.40 4.87 7.13
N SER A 196 -11.22 4.30 7.29
CA SER A 196 -10.47 4.28 8.54
C SER A 196 -8.97 4.31 8.29
N VAL A 197 -8.19 4.34 9.37
CA VAL A 197 -6.73 4.21 9.33
C VAL A 197 -6.27 3.10 10.26
N GLY A 198 -5.03 2.64 10.07
CA GLY A 198 -4.36 1.71 10.96
C GLY A 198 -2.88 1.58 10.61
N ASP A 199 -2.05 1.36 11.61
CA ASP A 199 -0.62 1.13 11.40
C ASP A 199 -0.39 -0.28 10.86
N ILE A 200 0.00 -0.35 9.58
CA ILE A 200 0.20 -1.62 8.86
C ILE A 200 1.39 -2.42 9.43
N HIS A 201 2.45 -1.75 9.91
CA HIS A 201 3.61 -2.42 10.50
C HIS A 201 3.21 -3.12 11.81
N THR A 202 2.54 -2.38 12.69
CA THR A 202 2.00 -2.92 13.94
C THR A 202 1.02 -4.06 13.67
N PHE A 203 0.12 -3.89 12.68
CA PHE A 203 -0.80 -4.94 12.25
C PHE A 203 -0.08 -6.23 11.86
N CYS A 204 0.90 -6.14 10.96
CA CYS A 204 1.61 -7.32 10.47
C CYS A 204 2.37 -8.02 11.60
N ARG A 205 3.03 -7.28 12.48
CA ARG A 205 3.78 -7.85 13.61
C ARG A 205 2.86 -8.50 14.64
N HIS A 206 1.80 -7.82 15.06
CA HIS A 206 0.87 -8.38 16.04
C HIS A 206 0.12 -9.60 15.47
N LEU A 207 -0.23 -9.59 14.18
CA LEU A 207 -0.82 -10.76 13.53
C LEU A 207 0.18 -11.92 13.40
N SER A 208 1.46 -11.63 13.18
CA SER A 208 2.52 -12.65 13.19
C SER A 208 2.64 -13.30 14.57
N TYR A 209 2.71 -12.52 15.65
CA TYR A 209 2.75 -13.03 17.02
C TYR A 209 1.51 -13.88 17.35
N TYR A 210 0.32 -13.39 17.00
CA TYR A 210 -0.90 -14.17 17.15
C TYR A 210 -0.82 -15.53 16.43
N MET A 211 -0.24 -15.57 15.23
CA MET A 211 -0.10 -16.82 14.46
C MET A 211 0.96 -17.75 15.06
N GLU A 212 2.03 -17.23 15.64
CA GLU A 212 3.04 -18.04 16.34
C GLU A 212 2.45 -18.80 17.54
N ASP A 213 1.51 -18.18 18.24
CA ASP A 213 0.85 -18.77 19.40
C ASP A 213 -0.30 -19.75 19.04
N ASN A 214 -0.94 -19.57 17.87
CA ASN A 214 -2.20 -20.23 17.56
C ASN A 214 -2.14 -21.21 16.36
N PHE A 215 -1.08 -21.16 15.53
CA PHE A 215 -0.98 -21.95 14.30
C PHE A 215 0.39 -22.62 14.15
N ASP A 216 0.49 -23.65 13.30
CA ASP A 216 1.79 -24.19 12.87
C ASP A 216 2.43 -23.21 11.86
N TYR A 217 2.96 -22.12 12.38
CA TYR A 217 3.48 -20.98 11.65
C TYR A 217 4.90 -20.64 12.10
N LYS A 218 5.77 -20.26 11.14
CA LYS A 218 7.16 -19.83 11.43
C LYS A 218 7.64 -18.81 10.40
N VAL A 219 8.43 -17.82 10.85
CA VAL A 219 9.14 -16.86 9.98
C VAL A 219 10.62 -17.21 9.95
N TYR A 220 11.19 -17.23 8.76
CA TYR A 220 12.62 -17.42 8.51
C TYR A 220 13.22 -16.17 7.87
N CYS A 221 14.24 -15.60 8.51
CA CYS A 221 14.99 -14.46 7.98
C CYS A 221 16.02 -14.94 6.94
N ASN A 222 15.53 -15.39 5.77
CA ASN A 222 16.37 -15.84 4.69
C ASN A 222 15.93 -15.25 3.33
N LYS A 223 16.90 -15.07 2.43
CA LYS A 223 16.67 -14.53 1.09
C LYS A 223 16.30 -15.65 0.12
N ILE A 224 15.27 -15.42 -0.68
CA ILE A 224 14.91 -16.32 -1.77
C ILE A 224 15.44 -15.75 -3.09
N VAL A 225 16.10 -16.58 -3.87
CA VAL A 225 16.71 -16.24 -5.16
C VAL A 225 16.28 -17.22 -6.24
N ILE A 226 16.44 -16.84 -7.52
CA ILE A 226 16.18 -17.74 -8.64
C ILE A 226 17.31 -18.78 -8.72
N ASN A 227 18.55 -18.30 -8.75
CA ASN A 227 19.78 -19.11 -8.79
C ASN A 227 20.76 -18.63 -7.72
N LYS A 228 21.60 -19.54 -7.19
CA LYS A 228 22.61 -19.21 -6.19
C LYS A 228 23.71 -18.23 -6.69
N GLU A 229 23.82 -18.07 -8.01
CA GLU A 229 24.78 -17.15 -8.66
C GLU A 229 24.33 -15.68 -8.71
N VAL A 230 23.08 -15.37 -8.38
CA VAL A 230 22.58 -13.99 -8.43
C VAL A 230 23.22 -13.17 -7.31
N LYS A 231 24.21 -12.37 -7.69
CA LYS A 231 24.91 -11.42 -6.84
C LYS A 231 23.96 -10.34 -6.31
N TYR A 232 23.78 -10.32 -4.99
CA TYR A 232 23.45 -9.20 -4.10
C TYR A 232 22.31 -8.23 -4.42
N LEU A 233 21.23 -8.39 -3.66
CA LEU A 233 20.47 -7.30 -3.09
C LEU A 233 20.55 -7.50 -1.57
N SER A 234 21.26 -6.64 -0.85
CA SER A 234 21.47 -6.53 0.60
C SER A 234 21.17 -7.74 1.49
N GLY A 235 22.10 -8.15 2.36
CA GLY A 235 21.87 -9.11 3.43
C GLY A 235 22.87 -10.27 3.47
N LYS A 236 23.09 -10.83 4.63
CA LYS A 236 24.09 -11.84 4.98
C LYS A 236 24.06 -13.06 4.05
N ARG A 237 25.22 -13.48 3.60
CA ARG A 237 25.46 -14.56 2.60
C ARG A 237 24.92 -15.96 2.99
N ASP A 238 24.72 -16.23 4.27
CA ASP A 238 24.70 -17.59 4.79
C ASP A 238 23.31 -18.27 4.77
N HIS A 239 22.25 -17.58 4.32
CA HIS A 239 20.87 -18.10 4.37
C HIS A 239 20.05 -17.86 3.09
N ALA A 240 20.71 -17.85 1.92
CA ALA A 240 19.98 -17.79 0.64
C ALA A 240 19.44 -19.18 0.25
N ARG A 241 18.16 -19.24 -0.14
CA ARG A 241 17.51 -20.42 -0.68
C ARG A 241 16.97 -20.11 -2.08
N THR A 242 16.91 -21.12 -2.93
CA THR A 242 16.33 -20.97 -4.25
C THR A 242 14.83 -21.25 -4.24
N LEU A 243 14.11 -20.70 -5.22
CA LEU A 243 12.71 -21.06 -5.46
C LEU A 243 12.54 -22.56 -5.74
N GLN A 244 13.53 -23.19 -6.38
CA GLN A 244 13.50 -24.62 -6.67
C GLN A 244 13.58 -25.43 -5.36
N GLU A 245 14.48 -25.09 -4.44
CA GLU A 245 14.57 -25.74 -3.13
C GLU A 245 13.26 -25.63 -2.32
N LEU A 246 12.54 -24.50 -2.44
CA LEU A 246 11.23 -24.36 -1.80
C LEU A 246 10.18 -25.28 -2.44
N LYS A 247 10.16 -25.39 -3.78
CA LYS A 247 9.22 -26.27 -4.50
C LYS A 247 9.45 -27.74 -4.23
N GLU A 248 10.66 -28.13 -3.91
CA GLU A 248 11.01 -29.51 -3.54
C GLU A 248 10.66 -29.84 -2.07
N GLN A 249 10.67 -28.82 -1.21
CA GLN A 249 10.45 -29.03 0.21
C GLN A 249 8.98 -28.85 0.65
N TYR A 250 8.20 -28.03 -0.05
CA TYR A 250 6.84 -27.66 0.33
C TYR A 250 5.82 -28.10 -0.72
N ASP A 251 4.62 -28.45 -0.27
CA ASP A 251 3.53 -28.86 -1.15
C ASP A 251 3.05 -27.73 -2.06
N GLU A 252 3.10 -26.48 -1.59
CA GLU A 252 2.78 -25.28 -2.37
C GLU A 252 3.72 -24.12 -2.00
N VAL A 253 4.01 -23.27 -2.99
CA VAL A 253 4.80 -22.03 -2.83
C VAL A 253 3.97 -20.84 -3.26
N ILE A 254 3.94 -19.78 -2.42
CA ILE A 254 3.20 -18.55 -2.68
C ILE A 254 4.16 -17.36 -2.68
N ILE A 255 4.20 -16.61 -3.76
CA ILE A 255 5.04 -15.43 -3.90
C ILE A 255 4.26 -14.17 -3.51
N CYS A 256 4.64 -13.58 -2.37
CA CYS A 256 4.10 -12.34 -1.79
C CYS A 256 5.19 -11.25 -1.67
N ALA A 257 6.19 -11.28 -2.55
CA ALA A 257 7.43 -10.51 -2.42
C ALA A 257 7.33 -9.04 -2.90
N GLY A 258 6.13 -8.47 -2.94
CA GLY A 258 5.94 -7.07 -3.35
C GLY A 258 6.55 -6.78 -4.73
N ALA A 259 7.34 -5.71 -4.84
CA ALA A 259 8.01 -5.35 -6.09
C ALA A 259 9.04 -6.43 -6.52
N TYR A 260 9.68 -7.11 -5.57
CA TYR A 260 10.65 -8.19 -5.84
C TYR A 260 10.02 -9.42 -6.49
N THR A 261 8.70 -9.50 -6.56
CA THR A 261 8.02 -10.56 -7.34
C THR A 261 8.45 -10.55 -8.80
N SER A 262 8.70 -9.39 -9.42
CA SER A 262 9.19 -9.31 -10.80
C SER A 262 10.66 -9.72 -10.95
N VAL A 263 11.43 -9.72 -9.87
CA VAL A 263 12.80 -10.27 -9.85
C VAL A 263 12.76 -11.80 -9.80
N LEU A 264 11.86 -12.36 -8.99
CA LEU A 264 11.69 -13.81 -8.84
C LEU A 264 10.95 -14.43 -10.04
N LEU A 265 10.02 -13.70 -10.64
CA LEU A 265 9.20 -14.09 -11.78
C LEU A 265 9.25 -13.00 -12.86
N PRO A 266 10.31 -12.94 -13.70
CA PRO A 266 10.53 -11.85 -14.68
C PRO A 266 9.45 -11.74 -15.76
N SER A 267 8.63 -12.77 -15.95
CA SER A 267 7.47 -12.73 -16.85
C SER A 267 6.39 -11.76 -16.39
N LEU A 268 6.33 -11.46 -15.09
CA LEU A 268 5.35 -10.54 -14.51
C LEU A 268 5.80 -9.08 -14.64
N ASN A 269 4.90 -8.24 -15.14
CA ASN A 269 5.16 -6.81 -15.28
C ASN A 269 4.74 -6.09 -13.99
N ILE A 270 5.61 -6.11 -12.98
CA ILE A 270 5.47 -5.34 -11.74
C ILE A 270 6.65 -4.38 -11.66
N TYR A 271 6.36 -3.08 -11.59
CA TYR A 271 7.39 -2.05 -11.51
C TYR A 271 7.46 -1.43 -10.10
N PRO A 272 8.67 -1.19 -9.56
CA PRO A 272 8.86 -0.56 -8.26
C PRO A 272 8.65 0.94 -8.35
N ILE A 273 7.47 1.45 -7.97
CA ILE A 273 7.25 2.90 -7.85
C ILE A 273 7.60 3.33 -6.43
N LYS A 274 8.67 4.13 -6.31
CA LYS A 274 9.15 4.62 -5.03
C LYS A 274 8.16 5.64 -4.45
N GLY A 275 7.88 5.54 -3.16
CA GLY A 275 7.08 6.48 -2.40
C GLY A 275 7.75 6.83 -1.11
N TYR A 276 7.41 7.99 -0.55
CA TYR A 276 8.04 8.56 0.63
C TYR A 276 7.04 8.79 1.75
N SER A 277 7.52 8.77 2.98
CA SER A 277 6.75 9.20 4.16
C SER A 277 7.63 9.83 5.23
N ILE A 278 7.00 10.67 6.05
CA ILE A 278 7.55 11.20 7.30
C ILE A 278 6.62 10.81 8.44
N THR A 279 7.20 10.52 9.61
CA THR A 279 6.42 10.09 10.78
C THR A 279 6.85 10.89 11.99
N PHE A 280 5.89 11.53 12.65
CA PHE A 280 6.01 12.25 13.90
C PHE A 280 5.57 11.35 15.05
N LYS A 281 6.23 11.44 16.21
CA LYS A 281 5.93 10.62 17.39
C LYS A 281 6.00 11.45 18.68
N GLY A 282 5.22 11.05 19.68
CA GLY A 282 5.19 11.71 20.99
C GLY A 282 4.65 13.13 20.89
N ALA A 283 5.26 14.09 21.56
CA ALA A 283 4.88 15.51 21.57
C ALA A 283 4.80 16.12 20.17
N GLU A 284 5.62 15.66 19.24
CA GLU A 284 5.64 16.11 17.85
C GLU A 284 4.34 15.77 17.07
N ALA A 285 3.47 14.92 17.63
CA ALA A 285 2.20 14.54 17.03
C ALA A 285 0.97 15.06 17.79
N GLU A 286 1.17 15.86 18.85
CA GLU A 286 0.09 16.29 19.76
C GLU A 286 -0.96 17.15 19.03
N ASP A 287 -0.53 18.05 18.16
CA ASP A 287 -1.39 18.93 17.38
C ASP A 287 -1.82 18.36 16.02
N ALA A 288 -1.69 17.05 15.83
CA ALA A 288 -2.09 16.39 14.60
C ALA A 288 -3.59 16.50 14.30
N PRO A 289 -3.99 16.46 13.03
CA PRO A 289 -5.39 16.38 12.65
C PRO A 289 -6.13 15.21 13.31
N PHE A 290 -7.40 15.41 13.69
CA PHE A 290 -8.22 14.38 14.34
C PHE A 290 -8.72 13.28 13.40
N THR A 291 -8.60 13.49 12.09
CA THR A 291 -9.01 12.56 11.04
C THR A 291 -7.89 12.38 10.02
N SER A 292 -7.95 11.28 9.28
CA SER A 292 -7.04 11.13 8.15
C SER A 292 -7.42 12.07 7.01
N ILE A 293 -6.42 12.63 6.36
CA ILE A 293 -6.58 13.60 5.28
C ILE A 293 -5.97 13.02 4.00
N LEU A 294 -6.65 13.26 2.88
CA LEU A 294 -6.10 13.10 1.55
C LEU A 294 -6.20 14.46 0.84
N ASP A 295 -5.05 15.06 0.56
CA ASP A 295 -4.95 16.23 -0.30
C ASP A 295 -4.94 15.75 -1.76
N ASP A 296 -6.06 15.97 -2.45
CA ASP A 296 -6.25 15.49 -3.81
C ASP A 296 -5.40 16.21 -4.86
N ASP A 297 -4.99 17.44 -4.58
CA ASP A 297 -4.15 18.22 -5.48
C ASP A 297 -2.66 17.91 -5.27
N ALA A 298 -2.19 17.87 -4.04
CA ALA A 298 -0.81 17.52 -3.68
C ALA A 298 -0.53 16.01 -3.75
N LYS A 299 -1.56 15.15 -3.76
CA LYS A 299 -1.44 13.69 -3.66
C LYS A 299 -0.74 13.22 -2.40
N ILE A 300 -1.03 13.88 -1.30
CA ILE A 300 -0.51 13.61 0.04
C ILE A 300 -1.60 13.00 0.90
N VAL A 301 -1.22 11.96 1.63
CA VAL A 301 -2.02 11.28 2.66
C VAL A 301 -1.42 11.60 4.01
N ALA A 302 -2.25 12.04 4.95
CA ALA A 302 -1.85 12.32 6.32
C ALA A 302 -2.77 11.57 7.30
N SER A 303 -2.21 10.77 8.20
CA SER A 303 -2.97 9.85 9.04
C SER A 303 -2.54 9.88 10.49
N PRO A 304 -3.46 10.19 11.43
CA PRO A 304 -3.26 9.97 12.85
C PRO A 304 -3.56 8.48 13.17
N PHE A 305 -2.59 7.77 13.77
CA PHE A 305 -2.80 6.38 14.18
C PHE A 305 -3.31 6.31 15.62
N ASN A 306 -2.70 7.09 16.48
CA ASN A 306 -3.09 7.28 17.87
C ASN A 306 -2.74 8.73 18.27
N ASN A 307 -2.96 9.09 19.52
CA ASN A 307 -2.70 10.45 20.00
C ASN A 307 -1.21 10.85 19.97
N LEU A 308 -0.31 9.92 19.66
CA LEU A 308 1.13 10.11 19.72
C LEU A 308 1.87 9.70 18.45
N THR A 309 1.14 9.42 17.36
CA THR A 309 1.78 9.05 16.07
C THR A 309 0.98 9.62 14.90
N PHE A 310 1.64 10.45 14.11
CA PHE A 310 1.10 11.03 12.90
C PHE A 310 2.04 10.79 11.73
N ARG A 311 1.52 10.33 10.60
CA ARG A 311 2.31 10.05 9.41
C ARG A 311 1.78 10.78 8.19
N VAL A 312 2.68 11.39 7.45
CA VAL A 312 2.41 12.02 6.16
C VAL A 312 3.15 11.25 5.08
N ALA A 313 2.42 10.77 4.08
CA ALA A 313 2.94 9.98 2.98
C ALA A 313 2.48 10.56 1.65
N GLY A 314 3.36 10.60 0.68
CA GLY A 314 3.03 11.14 -0.63
C GLY A 314 4.15 10.90 -1.60
N THR A 315 4.20 11.74 -2.60
CA THR A 315 5.17 11.75 -3.67
C THR A 315 5.41 10.37 -4.29
N ALA A 316 5.72 10.32 -5.54
CA ALA A 316 6.03 9.08 -6.24
C ALA A 316 7.21 9.32 -7.18
N GLU A 317 8.01 8.27 -7.40
CA GLU A 317 9.18 8.38 -8.26
C GLU A 317 9.39 7.09 -9.06
N LEU A 318 9.60 7.24 -10.38
CA LEU A 318 10.01 6.15 -11.25
C LEU A 318 11.55 6.08 -11.28
N ALA A 319 12.13 5.49 -10.24
CA ALA A 319 13.57 5.42 -10.00
C ALA A 319 14.11 3.98 -9.95
N ASP A 320 13.40 3.02 -10.54
CA ASP A 320 13.72 1.59 -10.49
C ASP A 320 13.97 1.10 -9.05
N TRP A 321 15.05 0.37 -8.80
CA TRP A 321 15.39 -0.23 -7.50
C TRP A 321 16.17 0.70 -6.57
N ASN A 322 16.07 2.04 -6.76
CA ASN A 322 16.73 3.00 -5.89
C ASN A 322 15.96 3.19 -4.58
N HIS A 323 16.65 3.01 -3.44
CA HIS A 323 16.10 3.17 -2.09
C HIS A 323 16.51 4.47 -1.40
N ASP A 324 17.34 5.32 -2.03
CA ASP A 324 17.83 6.55 -1.42
C ASP A 324 16.69 7.50 -1.07
N ILE A 325 16.74 8.09 0.11
CA ILE A 325 15.80 9.11 0.55
C ILE A 325 16.29 10.47 0.06
N ARG A 326 15.54 11.09 -0.84
CA ARG A 326 15.87 12.37 -1.44
C ARG A 326 15.20 13.50 -0.70
N GLU A 327 15.94 14.57 -0.37
CA GLU A 327 15.42 15.74 0.34
C GLU A 327 14.35 16.49 -0.46
N ASP A 328 14.52 16.62 -1.78
CA ASP A 328 13.54 17.26 -2.66
C ASP A 328 12.22 16.50 -2.76
N ARG A 329 12.17 15.24 -2.29
CA ARG A 329 10.95 14.44 -2.20
C ARG A 329 10.36 14.39 -0.79
N ILE A 330 11.17 14.68 0.24
CA ILE A 330 10.72 14.83 1.63
C ILE A 330 10.16 16.23 1.87
N LYS A 331 10.84 17.28 1.35
CA LYS A 331 10.44 18.67 1.54
C LYS A 331 8.95 18.94 1.28
N PRO A 332 8.32 18.47 0.18
CA PRO A 332 6.88 18.69 -0.04
C PRO A 332 5.98 18.11 1.05
N LEU A 333 6.41 17.05 1.74
CA LEU A 333 5.66 16.46 2.86
C LEU A 333 5.77 17.34 4.11
N VAL A 334 6.95 17.89 4.38
CA VAL A 334 7.20 18.81 5.49
C VAL A 334 6.46 20.13 5.28
N ASP A 335 6.61 20.72 4.08
CA ASP A 335 5.89 21.94 3.69
C ASP A 335 4.37 21.75 3.84
N TRP A 336 3.84 20.59 3.45
CA TRP A 336 2.43 20.28 3.61
C TRP A 336 1.99 20.30 5.08
N VAL A 337 2.81 19.79 6.01
CA VAL A 337 2.52 19.80 7.44
C VAL A 337 2.46 21.24 7.95
N HIS A 338 3.46 22.06 7.63
CA HIS A 338 3.48 23.49 8.02
C HIS A 338 2.28 24.27 7.46
N ASP A 339 1.90 24.01 6.21
CA ASP A 339 0.83 24.76 5.54
C ASP A 339 -0.58 24.34 5.97
N ASN A 340 -0.75 23.14 6.52
CA ASN A 340 -2.07 22.55 6.73
C ASN A 340 -2.36 22.07 8.15
N THR A 341 -1.41 22.13 9.07
CA THR A 341 -1.59 21.70 10.45
C THR A 341 -1.07 22.74 11.44
N PHE A 342 -1.36 22.56 12.72
CA PHE A 342 -0.79 23.38 13.79
C PHE A 342 0.52 22.81 14.34
N MET A 343 0.99 21.70 13.77
CA MET A 343 2.16 20.99 14.26
C MET A 343 3.46 21.73 13.93
N ASP A 344 4.41 21.67 14.86
CA ASP A 344 5.80 21.97 14.58
C ASP A 344 6.49 20.77 13.94
N ALA A 345 6.90 20.92 12.67
CA ALA A 345 7.40 19.82 11.86
C ALA A 345 8.94 19.68 11.92
N GLU A 346 9.57 19.96 13.05
CA GLU A 346 11.03 19.92 13.17
C GLU A 346 11.61 18.50 13.31
N LYS A 347 10.94 17.60 14.04
CA LYS A 347 11.44 16.26 14.36
C LYS A 347 10.55 15.17 13.80
N TYR A 348 11.07 14.45 12.82
CA TYR A 348 10.37 13.34 12.17
C TYR A 348 11.35 12.26 11.70
N THR A 349 10.87 11.05 11.57
CA THR A 349 11.59 9.97 10.87
C THR A 349 11.18 9.94 9.41
N ARG A 350 12.14 9.58 8.53
CA ARG A 350 11.96 9.52 7.06
C ARG A 350 11.94 8.09 6.59
N TRP A 351 11.14 7.80 5.59
CA TRP A 351 11.06 6.47 4.97
C TRP A 351 10.80 6.57 3.47
N ALA A 352 11.36 5.62 2.73
CA ALA A 352 11.01 5.40 1.33
C ALA A 352 10.87 3.91 1.05
N CYS A 353 9.96 3.52 0.16
CA CYS A 353 9.75 2.13 -0.23
C CYS A 353 9.30 2.00 -1.69
N LEU A 354 9.38 0.78 -2.22
CA LEU A 354 9.08 0.44 -3.60
C LEU A 354 7.68 -0.21 -3.71
N ARG A 355 6.66 0.57 -4.10
CA ARG A 355 5.30 0.08 -4.30
C ARG A 355 5.23 -0.88 -5.48
N PRO A 356 4.66 -2.09 -5.34
CA PRO A 356 4.56 -3.07 -6.42
C PRO A 356 3.43 -2.70 -7.40
N MET A 357 3.73 -1.95 -8.45
CA MET A 357 2.72 -1.43 -9.37
C MET A 357 2.62 -2.28 -10.63
N THR A 358 1.45 -2.86 -10.89
CA THR A 358 1.12 -3.43 -12.20
C THR A 358 0.66 -2.34 -13.18
N PRO A 359 0.85 -2.49 -14.50
CA PRO A 359 0.44 -1.47 -15.46
C PRO A 359 -1.05 -1.17 -15.48
N ASN A 360 -1.89 -2.19 -15.24
CA ASN A 360 -3.35 -2.05 -15.21
C ASN A 360 -3.92 -1.77 -13.82
N MET A 361 -3.04 -1.59 -12.81
CA MET A 361 -3.37 -1.29 -11.42
C MET A 361 -4.15 -2.40 -10.67
N LEU A 362 -4.27 -3.60 -11.26
CA LEU A 362 -4.89 -4.75 -10.60
C LEU A 362 -3.83 -5.66 -9.95
N PRO A 363 -4.13 -6.24 -8.78
CA PRO A 363 -3.26 -7.24 -8.17
C PRO A 363 -3.20 -8.51 -9.03
N ILE A 364 -2.08 -9.23 -8.94
CA ILE A 364 -1.89 -10.54 -9.55
C ILE A 364 -2.22 -11.59 -8.49
N ILE A 365 -3.31 -12.32 -8.72
CA ILE A 365 -3.76 -13.44 -7.90
C ILE A 365 -3.96 -14.64 -8.84
N SER A 366 -2.91 -15.40 -9.06
CA SER A 366 -2.92 -16.51 -10.03
C SER A 366 -1.76 -17.47 -9.81
N LYS A 367 -1.80 -18.62 -10.45
CA LYS A 367 -0.68 -19.57 -10.50
C LYS A 367 0.22 -19.23 -11.70
N VAL A 368 1.51 -19.06 -11.46
CA VAL A 368 2.52 -18.71 -12.47
C VAL A 368 3.73 -19.63 -12.27
N GLN A 369 4.15 -20.33 -13.34
CA GLN A 369 5.26 -21.29 -13.29
C GLN A 369 5.13 -22.33 -12.16
N GLY A 370 3.90 -22.77 -11.88
CA GLY A 370 3.60 -23.74 -10.83
C GLY A 370 3.53 -23.18 -9.40
N MET A 371 3.75 -21.88 -9.21
CA MET A 371 3.67 -21.20 -7.90
C MET A 371 2.50 -20.23 -7.87
N TRP A 372 1.89 -20.05 -6.71
CA TRP A 372 0.87 -19.03 -6.49
C TRP A 372 1.51 -17.65 -6.36
N VAL A 373 0.82 -16.61 -6.80
CA VAL A 373 1.26 -15.22 -6.68
C VAL A 373 0.15 -14.40 -6.03
N ASN A 374 0.50 -13.65 -4.98
CA ASN A 374 -0.32 -12.58 -4.38
C ASN A 374 0.53 -11.32 -4.28
N SER A 375 0.56 -10.53 -5.33
CA SER A 375 1.40 -9.33 -5.43
C SER A 375 0.83 -8.29 -6.40
N GLY A 376 1.53 -7.17 -6.56
CA GLY A 376 1.15 -6.15 -7.56
C GLY A 376 -0.04 -5.28 -7.17
N ALA A 377 -0.43 -5.24 -5.89
CA ALA A 377 -1.57 -4.46 -5.41
C ALA A 377 -1.32 -2.93 -5.35
N GLY A 378 -0.12 -2.48 -5.72
CA GLY A 378 0.24 -1.08 -5.84
C GLY A 378 0.08 -0.32 -4.52
N HIS A 379 -0.63 0.82 -4.56
CA HIS A 379 -0.92 1.64 -3.38
C HIS A 379 -2.10 1.11 -2.54
N LEU A 380 -2.81 0.10 -3.03
CA LEU A 380 -4.00 -0.47 -2.37
C LEU A 380 -3.73 -1.77 -1.60
N GLY A 381 -2.46 -2.17 -1.47
CA GLY A 381 -2.08 -3.42 -0.80
C GLY A 381 -2.62 -3.53 0.62
N TRP A 382 -2.61 -2.44 1.40
CA TRP A 382 -3.20 -2.39 2.73
C TRP A 382 -4.73 -2.50 2.69
N THR A 383 -5.37 -1.69 1.86
CA THR A 383 -6.83 -1.64 1.72
C THR A 383 -7.42 -2.97 1.22
N MET A 384 -6.75 -3.67 0.30
CA MET A 384 -7.27 -4.90 -0.32
C MET A 384 -6.71 -6.19 0.28
N GLY A 385 -5.66 -6.12 1.10
CA GLY A 385 -4.83 -7.26 1.51
C GLY A 385 -5.60 -8.46 2.03
N MET A 386 -6.57 -8.26 2.92
CA MET A 386 -7.39 -9.34 3.48
C MET A 386 -8.22 -10.07 2.41
N ALA A 387 -8.80 -9.34 1.45
CA ALA A 387 -9.61 -9.95 0.40
C ALA A 387 -8.76 -10.73 -0.62
N LEU A 388 -7.56 -10.21 -0.94
CA LEU A 388 -6.64 -10.88 -1.84
C LEU A 388 -6.10 -12.17 -1.23
N ALA A 389 -5.78 -12.14 0.07
CA ALA A 389 -5.36 -13.29 0.84
C ALA A 389 -6.48 -14.36 0.95
N GLU A 390 -7.70 -13.95 1.26
CA GLU A 390 -8.85 -14.88 1.26
C GLU A 390 -9.05 -15.51 -0.10
N LYS A 391 -8.96 -14.72 -1.18
CA LYS A 391 -9.16 -15.22 -2.54
C LYS A 391 -8.14 -16.30 -2.88
N ILE A 392 -6.85 -16.03 -2.74
CA ILE A 392 -5.81 -17.00 -3.11
C ILE A 392 -5.90 -18.28 -2.27
N THR A 393 -6.26 -18.16 -0.99
CA THR A 393 -6.36 -19.32 -0.11
C THR A 393 -7.63 -20.18 -0.34
N LYS A 394 -8.60 -19.70 -1.11
CA LYS A 394 -9.73 -20.50 -1.57
C LYS A 394 -9.37 -21.40 -2.75
N ASP A 395 -8.39 -20.96 -3.53
CA ASP A 395 -7.96 -21.64 -4.76
C ASP A 395 -6.87 -22.71 -4.47
N ILE A 396 -6.27 -22.71 -3.24
CA ILE A 396 -5.31 -23.69 -2.72
C ILE A 396 -6.04 -24.81 -1.95
#